data_f7d494cacbed061dbcabc53479837c3b
#
_entry.id   f7d494cacbed061dbcabc53479837c3b
#
_cell.length_a   1.000
_cell.length_b   1.000
_cell.length_c   1.000
_cell.angle_alpha   90.00
_cell.angle_beta   90.00
_cell.angle_gamma   90.00
#
_symmetry.space_group_name_H-M   'P 1'
#
loop_
_entity.id
_entity.type
_entity.pdbx_description
1 polymer ?
#
loop_
_entity_poly.entity_id
_entity_poly.type
_entity_poly.pdbx_seq_one_letter_code
_entity_poly.pdbx_strand_id
1 'polypeptide(L)'
;MPHFIIECSENIIKLKTPEEIIQAVYTIADATNLFAVGDIKVRIKSYTELTVGGTKNDFIHLFGHIMQGRNTEQKANLSRQIITKLKAMFQEVPVISMNVIDFEKATYCNKSMV
;
A
#
# COMPACT_ATOMS: atom_id res chain seq x y z
N MET A 1 5.09 9.40 9.12
CA MET A 1 6.15 8.59 8.50
C MET A 1 5.62 7.34 7.85
N PRO A 2 4.50 7.40 7.10
CA PRO A 2 3.96 6.16 6.55
C PRO A 2 4.74 5.68 5.32
N HIS A 3 4.85 4.36 5.23
CA HIS A 3 5.41 3.68 4.07
C HIS A 3 4.36 2.74 3.50
N PHE A 4 3.98 2.97 2.26
CA PHE A 4 3.08 2.08 1.54
C PHE A 4 3.90 1.31 0.51
N ILE A 5 4.03 0.02 0.74
CA ILE A 5 4.82 -0.87 -0.10
C ILE A 5 3.88 -1.75 -0.90
N ILE A 6 3.89 -1.57 -2.21
CA ILE A 6 3.04 -2.34 -3.13
C ILE A 6 3.88 -3.48 -3.67
N GLU A 7 3.42 -4.71 -3.47
CA GLU A 7 4.02 -5.89 -4.11
C GLU A 7 2.99 -6.52 -5.03
N CYS A 8 3.43 -6.93 -6.21
CA CYS A 8 2.51 -7.44 -7.20
C CYS A 8 3.21 -8.37 -8.19
N SER A 9 2.41 -9.13 -8.93
CA SER A 9 2.93 -9.87 -10.07
C SER A 9 3.31 -8.90 -11.19
N GLU A 10 4.28 -9.29 -12.02
CA GLU A 10 4.81 -8.45 -13.09
C GLU A 10 3.72 -7.96 -14.05
N ASN A 11 2.71 -8.79 -14.31
CA ASN A 11 1.63 -8.41 -15.22
C ASN A 11 0.90 -7.15 -14.78
N ILE A 12 0.86 -6.86 -13.48
CA ILE A 12 0.17 -5.68 -12.94
C ILE A 12 0.76 -4.39 -13.51
N ILE A 13 2.08 -4.28 -13.59
CA ILE A 13 2.73 -3.07 -14.10
C ILE A 13 2.67 -2.97 -15.62
N LYS A 14 2.15 -4.01 -16.28
CA LYS A 14 1.84 -3.97 -17.72
C LYS A 14 0.41 -3.51 -17.97
N LEU A 15 -0.49 -3.72 -17.02
CA LEU A 15 -1.88 -3.27 -17.10
C LEU A 15 -2.01 -1.78 -16.83
N LYS A 16 -1.27 -1.28 -15.86
CA LYS A 16 -1.18 0.13 -15.49
C LYS A 16 0.27 0.44 -15.21
N THR A 17 0.72 1.66 -15.49
CA THR A 17 2.10 2.02 -15.22
C THR A 17 2.36 2.09 -13.71
N PRO A 18 3.60 1.82 -13.27
CA PRO A 18 3.95 2.00 -11.85
C PRO A 18 3.59 3.39 -11.32
N GLU A 19 3.78 4.43 -12.13
CA GLU A 19 3.46 5.80 -11.75
C GLU A 19 1.96 5.98 -11.48
N GLU A 20 1.09 5.39 -12.31
CA GLU A 20 -0.35 5.46 -12.10
C GLU A 20 -0.77 4.76 -10.81
N ILE A 21 -0.16 3.60 -10.53
CA ILE A 21 -0.48 2.82 -9.34
C ILE A 21 -0.03 3.55 -8.08
N ILE A 22 1.20 4.07 -8.08
CA ILE A 22 1.75 4.85 -6.97
C ILE A 22 0.90 6.08 -6.72
N GLN A 23 0.54 6.81 -7.78
CA GLN A 23 -0.26 8.02 -7.64
C GLN A 23 -1.64 7.73 -7.06
N ALA A 24 -2.27 6.63 -7.48
CA ALA A 24 -3.57 6.23 -6.95
C ALA A 24 -3.51 5.97 -5.45
N VAL A 25 -2.52 5.21 -5.00
CA VAL A 25 -2.33 4.91 -3.57
C VAL A 25 -2.03 6.19 -2.79
N TYR A 26 -1.13 7.02 -3.29
CA TYR A 26 -0.80 8.29 -2.65
C TYR A 26 -2.03 9.17 -2.47
N THR A 27 -2.81 9.36 -3.53
CA THR A 27 -3.98 10.24 -3.51
C THR A 27 -5.01 9.79 -2.47
N ILE A 28 -5.28 8.49 -2.40
CA ILE A 28 -6.23 7.94 -1.44
C ILE A 28 -5.69 8.05 -0.01
N ALA A 29 -4.42 7.71 0.21
CA ALA A 29 -3.81 7.81 1.53
C ALA A 29 -3.80 9.24 2.05
N ASP A 30 -3.44 10.19 1.19
CA ASP A 30 -3.41 11.61 1.54
C ASP A 30 -4.79 12.14 1.89
N ALA A 31 -5.82 11.70 1.18
CA ALA A 31 -7.20 12.12 1.41
C ALA A 31 -7.77 11.65 2.75
N THR A 32 -7.16 10.68 3.42
CA THR A 32 -7.60 10.26 4.75
C THR A 32 -7.29 11.28 5.84
N ASN A 33 -6.40 12.22 5.57
CA ASN A 33 -5.92 13.24 6.52
C ASN A 33 -5.26 12.64 7.78
N LEU A 34 -4.77 11.41 7.69
CA LEU A 34 -4.06 10.76 8.80
C LEU A 34 -2.59 11.13 8.88
N PHE A 35 -2.03 11.69 7.79
CA PHE A 35 -0.60 11.90 7.66
C PHE A 35 -0.27 13.35 7.32
N ALA A 36 0.88 13.82 7.81
CA ALA A 36 1.35 15.15 7.50
C ALA A 36 1.72 15.28 6.02
N VAL A 37 1.56 16.49 5.50
CA VAL A 37 1.92 16.80 4.11
C VAL A 37 3.40 16.49 3.88
N GLY A 38 3.66 15.75 2.81
CA GLY A 38 5.04 15.41 2.43
C GLY A 38 5.61 14.16 3.11
N ASP A 39 4.84 13.54 4.02
CA ASP A 39 5.34 12.39 4.78
C ASP A 39 5.12 11.05 4.09
N ILE A 40 4.13 10.94 3.23
CA ILE A 40 3.72 9.66 2.63
C ILE A 40 4.77 9.19 1.63
N LYS A 41 5.22 7.96 1.82
CA LYS A 41 6.14 7.29 0.88
C LYS A 41 5.43 6.09 0.27
N VAL A 42 5.45 6.02 -1.05
CA VAL A 42 4.83 4.92 -1.77
C VAL A 42 5.86 4.35 -2.73
N ARG A 43 5.99 3.04 -2.77
CA ARG A 43 6.86 2.35 -3.72
C ARG A 43 6.23 1.04 -4.15
N ILE A 44 6.66 0.55 -5.31
CA ILE A 44 6.12 -0.67 -5.89
C ILE A 44 7.26 -1.60 -6.29
N LYS A 45 7.05 -2.88 -6.04
CA LYS A 45 7.97 -3.94 -6.46
C LYS A 45 7.17 -5.04 -7.13
N SER A 46 7.58 -5.40 -8.34
CA SER A 46 6.96 -6.49 -9.08
C SER A 46 7.80 -7.76 -9.00
N TYR A 47 7.12 -8.91 -9.11
CA TYR A 47 7.74 -10.22 -9.05
C TYR A 47 7.44 -10.99 -10.33
N THR A 48 8.46 -11.69 -10.85
CA THR A 48 8.32 -12.60 -11.98
C THR A 48 8.16 -14.04 -11.50
N GLU A 49 8.77 -14.37 -10.36
CA GLU A 49 8.72 -15.70 -9.78
C GLU A 49 7.79 -15.70 -8.58
N LEU A 50 6.61 -16.26 -8.79
CA LEU A 50 5.56 -16.26 -7.78
C LEU A 50 4.55 -17.38 -8.04
N THR A 51 3.78 -17.72 -7.01
CA THR A 51 2.59 -18.55 -7.17
C THR A 51 1.48 -17.99 -6.28
N VAL A 52 0.26 -18.11 -6.74
CA VAL A 52 -0.94 -17.75 -6.00
C VAL A 52 -1.82 -18.98 -5.93
N GLY A 53 -1.88 -19.61 -4.74
CA GLY A 53 -2.63 -20.84 -4.56
C GLY A 53 -2.18 -21.97 -5.49
N GLY A 54 -0.88 -22.02 -5.81
CA GLY A 54 -0.34 -23.00 -6.74
C GLY A 54 -0.54 -22.68 -8.22
N THR A 55 -1.06 -21.50 -8.53
CA THR A 55 -1.27 -21.03 -9.90
C THR A 55 -0.38 -19.82 -10.19
N LYS A 56 -0.40 -19.37 -11.44
CA LYS A 56 0.29 -18.14 -11.84
C LYS A 56 -0.68 -16.96 -12.01
N ASN A 57 -1.69 -16.91 -11.16
CA ASN A 57 -2.62 -15.79 -11.15
C ASN A 57 -1.93 -14.50 -10.70
N ASP A 58 -2.51 -13.38 -11.06
CA ASP A 58 -2.03 -12.09 -10.63
C ASP A 58 -2.42 -11.80 -9.17
N PHE A 59 -1.59 -11.02 -8.51
CA PHE A 59 -1.90 -10.53 -7.17
C PHE A 59 -1.37 -9.13 -6.97
N ILE A 60 -1.99 -8.41 -6.05
CA ILE A 60 -1.48 -7.17 -5.50
C ILE A 60 -1.63 -7.27 -3.98
N HIS A 61 -0.53 -7.08 -3.25
CA HIS A 61 -0.60 -6.92 -1.80
C HIS A 61 0.11 -5.64 -1.39
N LEU A 62 -0.51 -4.90 -0.50
CA LEU A 62 -0.01 -3.61 -0.05
C LEU A 62 0.24 -3.64 1.45
N PHE A 63 1.45 -3.27 1.85
CA PHE A 63 1.81 -3.13 3.25
C PHE A 63 1.77 -1.65 3.62
N GLY A 64 0.91 -1.28 4.55
CA GLY A 64 0.88 0.05 5.10
C GLY A 64 1.57 0.07 6.45
N HIS A 65 2.78 0.61 6.52
CA HIS A 65 3.52 0.78 7.77
C HIS A 65 3.33 2.21 8.24
N ILE A 66 2.65 2.39 9.37
CA ILE A 66 2.34 3.72 9.89
C ILE A 66 2.77 3.84 11.36
N MET A 67 2.96 5.06 11.81
CA MET A 67 3.29 5.29 13.22
C MET A 67 2.12 4.89 14.11
N GLN A 68 2.39 4.21 15.23
CA GLN A 68 1.35 3.87 16.20
C GLN A 68 0.61 5.12 16.69
N GLY A 69 -0.64 4.93 17.11
CA GLY A 69 -1.46 6.01 17.65
C GLY A 69 -2.79 6.16 16.92
N ARG A 70 -2.94 5.63 15.70
CA ARG A 70 -4.23 5.57 15.03
C ARG A 70 -5.02 4.39 15.58
N ASN A 71 -6.32 4.58 15.73
CA ASN A 71 -7.18 3.51 16.23
C ASN A 71 -7.51 2.49 15.12
N THR A 72 -8.15 1.40 15.54
CA THR A 72 -8.50 0.31 14.61
C THR A 72 -9.41 0.80 13.48
N GLU A 73 -10.37 1.66 13.79
CA GLU A 73 -11.31 2.18 12.80
C GLU A 73 -10.60 3.01 11.73
N GLN A 74 -9.66 3.87 12.13
CA GLN A 74 -8.88 4.68 11.19
C GLN A 74 -8.05 3.80 10.27
N LYS A 75 -7.40 2.77 10.82
CA LYS A 75 -6.57 1.86 10.04
C LYS A 75 -7.42 1.01 9.09
N ALA A 76 -8.56 0.53 9.55
CA ALA A 76 -9.48 -0.24 8.71
C ALA A 76 -10.04 0.60 7.57
N ASN A 77 -10.36 1.85 7.83
CA ASN A 77 -10.84 2.78 6.81
C ASN A 77 -9.76 3.05 5.75
N LEU A 78 -8.52 3.25 6.18
CA LEU A 78 -7.38 3.43 5.29
C LEU A 78 -7.25 2.26 4.31
N SER A 79 -7.23 1.03 4.83
CA SER A 79 -7.15 -0.17 4.01
C SER A 79 -8.32 -0.27 3.04
N ARG A 80 -9.53 -0.07 3.54
CA ARG A 80 -10.75 -0.20 2.72
C ARG A 80 -10.76 0.79 1.57
N GLN A 81 -10.36 2.03 1.80
CA GLN A 81 -10.36 3.03 0.76
C GLN A 81 -9.31 2.75 -0.32
N ILE A 82 -8.12 2.36 0.07
CA ILE A 82 -7.06 2.00 -0.88
C ILE A 82 -7.46 0.79 -1.71
N ILE A 83 -7.97 -0.26 -1.06
CA ILE A 83 -8.38 -1.48 -1.76
C ILE A 83 -9.57 -1.21 -2.70
N THR A 84 -10.50 -0.37 -2.29
CA THR A 84 -11.61 0.02 -3.16
C THR A 84 -11.10 0.66 -4.45
N LYS A 85 -10.11 1.53 -4.34
CA LYS A 85 -9.50 2.16 -5.52
C LYS A 85 -8.78 1.14 -6.41
N LEU A 86 -7.98 0.28 -5.81
CA LEU A 86 -7.24 -0.73 -6.57
C LEU A 86 -8.17 -1.74 -7.23
N LYS A 87 -9.25 -2.12 -6.55
CA LYS A 87 -10.27 -3.00 -7.13
C LYS A 87 -10.92 -2.39 -8.37
N ALA A 88 -11.19 -1.10 -8.34
CA ALA A 88 -11.75 -0.40 -9.50
C ALA A 88 -10.76 -0.34 -10.67
N MET A 89 -9.48 -0.17 -10.37
CA MET A 89 -8.43 -0.10 -11.39
C MET A 89 -8.09 -1.47 -12.00
N PHE A 90 -8.23 -2.54 -11.24
CA PHE A 90 -7.79 -3.89 -11.61
C PHE A 90 -8.92 -4.90 -11.42
N GLN A 91 -10.00 -4.73 -12.17
CA GLN A 91 -11.23 -5.53 -11.99
C GLN A 91 -11.03 -7.02 -12.24
N GLU A 92 -10.06 -7.39 -13.08
CA GLU A 92 -9.81 -8.79 -13.43
C GLU A 92 -8.77 -9.47 -12.52
N VAL A 93 -8.13 -8.73 -11.63
CA VAL A 93 -7.11 -9.28 -10.73
C VAL A 93 -7.80 -9.99 -9.55
N PRO A 94 -7.57 -11.29 -9.37
CA PRO A 94 -8.33 -12.07 -8.38
C PRO A 94 -7.93 -11.81 -6.93
N VAL A 95 -6.69 -11.39 -6.67
CA VAL A 95 -6.20 -11.18 -5.31
C VAL A 95 -5.67 -9.76 -5.17
N ILE A 96 -6.38 -8.95 -4.41
CA ILE A 96 -5.95 -7.60 -4.05
C ILE A 96 -6.18 -7.47 -2.55
N SER A 97 -5.12 -7.26 -1.80
CA SER A 97 -5.19 -7.21 -0.34
C SER A 97 -4.24 -6.18 0.24
N MET A 98 -4.48 -5.82 1.50
CA MET A 98 -3.67 -4.88 2.24
C MET A 98 -3.73 -5.17 3.73
N ASN A 99 -2.63 -4.93 4.43
CA ASN A 99 -2.62 -4.89 5.88
C ASN A 99 -1.89 -3.65 6.36
N VAL A 100 -2.22 -3.21 7.56
CA VAL A 100 -1.61 -2.04 8.19
C VAL A 100 -0.84 -2.51 9.42
N ILE A 101 0.42 -2.07 9.53
CA ILE A 101 1.33 -2.43 10.59
C ILE A 101 1.81 -1.16 11.26
N ASP A 102 1.78 -1.13 12.59
CA ASP A 102 2.26 0.02 13.35
C ASP A 102 3.78 -0.01 13.52
N PHE A 103 4.43 1.15 13.34
CA PHE A 103 5.78 1.36 13.87
C PHE A 103 5.67 1.58 15.37
N GLU A 104 6.54 0.92 16.11
CA GLU A 104 6.69 1.18 17.54
C GLU A 104 7.37 2.53 17.72
N LYS A 105 6.67 3.49 18.32
CA LYS A 105 7.16 4.85 18.49
C LYS A 105 8.46 4.90 19.26
N ALA A 106 8.60 4.06 20.28
CA ALA A 106 9.78 4.07 21.15
C ALA A 106 11.08 3.67 20.44
N THR A 107 10.98 2.89 19.37
CA THR A 107 12.16 2.41 18.63
C THR A 107 12.34 3.11 17.28
N TYR A 108 11.37 3.90 16.85
CA TYR A 108 11.46 4.64 15.59
C TYR A 108 12.45 5.80 15.73
N CYS A 109 13.31 5.97 14.73
CA CYS A 109 14.23 7.09 14.67
C CYS A 109 14.38 7.57 13.24
N ASN A 110 14.36 8.85 13.04
CA ASN A 110 14.65 9.45 11.74
C ASN A 110 15.78 10.49 11.85
N LYS A 111 16.20 10.98 10.70
CA LYS A 111 17.33 11.90 10.59
C LYS A 111 17.20 13.15 11.46
N SER A 112 15.98 13.67 11.64
CA SER A 112 15.78 14.90 12.41
C SER A 112 15.87 14.70 13.93
N MET A 113 15.90 13.45 14.37
CA MET A 113 15.93 13.10 15.80
C MET A 113 17.35 12.90 16.35
N VAL A 114 18.34 12.92 15.48
CA VAL A 114 19.75 12.71 15.83
C VAL A 114 20.66 13.79 15.31
#